data_7cd9a5ec81f158052ad604840f0a3b88
#
_entry.id   7cd9a5ec81f158052ad604840f0a3b88
#
_cell.length_a   1.000
_cell.length_b   1.000
_cell.length_c   1.000
_cell.angle_alpha   90.00
_cell.angle_beta   90.00
_cell.angle_gamma   90.00
#
_symmetry.space_group_name_H-M   'P 1'
#
loop_
_entity.id
_entity.type
_entity.pdbx_description
1 polymer ?
#
loop_
_entity_poly.entity_id
_entity_poly.type
_entity_poly.pdbx_seq_one_letter_code
_entity_poly.pdbx_strand_id
1 'polypeptide(L)'
;YVRMANGPFGCTAFAADVFARRIVGWACATTMDTGELPLQALEQAMSWAASHGGTDGLVHHSDHGAQYIGLVCTTRVGEFGMLPSTGTVGDSYDNAMAESADGAYKTELVWRRKPFQDLRDLELATFRWVSWWNSKRLHRSLGYRTPERTETEYYANQAAQAAPL
;
A
#
# COMPACT_ATOMS: atom_id res chain seq x y z
N TYR A 1 13.31 -5.61 -2.72
CA TYR A 1 14.36 -5.33 -3.72
C TYR A 1 14.04 -5.99 -5.05
N VAL A 2 14.21 -5.25 -6.14
CA VAL A 2 13.95 -5.69 -7.51
C VAL A 2 15.22 -5.53 -8.33
N ARG A 3 15.63 -6.57 -9.06
CA ARG A 3 16.84 -6.52 -9.90
C ARG A 3 16.57 -5.71 -11.16
N MET A 4 17.46 -4.76 -11.46
CA MET A 4 17.47 -4.00 -12.72
C MET A 4 18.63 -4.44 -13.60
N ALA A 5 18.45 -4.33 -14.91
CA ALA A 5 19.48 -4.68 -15.90
C ALA A 5 20.62 -3.65 -15.92
N ASN A 6 20.23 -2.37 -15.83
CA ASN A 6 21.14 -1.22 -15.91
C ASN A 6 21.09 -0.45 -14.59
N GLY A 7 21.95 -0.81 -13.63
CA GLY A 7 22.07 -0.03 -12.42
C GLY A 7 21.87 -0.82 -11.11
N PRO A 8 21.66 -0.10 -10.01
CA PRO A 8 21.44 -0.70 -8.70
C PRO A 8 20.09 -1.43 -8.63
N PHE A 9 19.84 -2.10 -7.50
CA PHE A 9 18.53 -2.67 -7.22
C PHE A 9 17.48 -1.56 -7.08
N GLY A 10 16.28 -1.81 -7.62
CA GLY A 10 15.10 -1.01 -7.31
C GLY A 10 14.46 -1.47 -6.00
N CYS A 11 13.85 -0.54 -5.30
CA CYS A 11 13.05 -0.77 -4.10
C CYS A 11 11.63 -0.29 -4.38
N THR A 12 10.64 -0.98 -3.81
CA THR A 12 9.23 -0.59 -3.92
C THR A 12 8.62 -0.60 -2.53
N ALA A 13 7.85 0.44 -2.21
CA ALA A 13 7.03 0.51 -1.01
C ALA A 13 5.55 0.56 -1.39
N PHE A 14 4.71 -0.03 -0.55
CA PHE A 14 3.25 -0.02 -0.70
C PHE A 14 2.58 0.42 0.59
N ALA A 15 1.48 1.16 0.45
CA ALA A 15 0.50 1.37 1.50
C ALA A 15 -0.83 0.79 1.03
N ALA A 16 -1.46 -0.05 1.86
CA ALA A 16 -2.69 -0.74 1.52
C ALA A 16 -3.76 -0.51 2.60
N ASP A 17 -4.98 -0.29 2.15
CA ASP A 17 -6.16 -0.31 3.01
C ASP A 17 -6.46 -1.75 3.45
N VAL A 18 -6.56 -1.95 4.76
CA VAL A 18 -6.77 -3.27 5.38
C VAL A 18 -8.15 -3.82 5.05
N PHE A 19 -9.16 -2.98 4.93
CA PHE A 19 -10.55 -3.39 4.69
C PHE A 19 -10.75 -3.89 3.25
N ALA A 20 -10.50 -3.02 2.27
CA ALA A 20 -10.73 -3.35 0.86
C ALA A 20 -9.53 -4.03 0.18
N ARG A 21 -8.38 -4.17 0.86
CA ARG A 21 -7.13 -4.67 0.27
C ARG A 21 -6.61 -3.82 -0.90
N ARG A 22 -7.09 -2.58 -0.99
CA ARG A 22 -6.68 -1.63 -2.02
C ARG A 22 -5.28 -1.13 -1.76
N ILE A 23 -4.43 -1.11 -2.76
CA ILE A 23 -3.17 -0.38 -2.71
C ILE A 23 -3.50 1.09 -2.95
N VAL A 24 -3.35 1.91 -1.91
CA VAL A 24 -3.72 3.33 -1.88
C VAL A 24 -2.51 4.26 -2.02
N GLY A 25 -1.31 3.72 -1.86
CA GLY A 25 -0.07 4.43 -2.10
C GLY A 25 1.05 3.47 -2.47
N TRP A 26 1.97 3.94 -3.30
CA TRP A 26 3.15 3.18 -3.68
C TRP A 26 4.25 4.11 -4.20
N ALA A 27 5.48 3.67 -4.08
CA ALA A 27 6.63 4.38 -4.64
C ALA A 27 7.74 3.40 -5.04
N CYS A 28 8.57 3.81 -5.99
CA CYS A 28 9.79 3.10 -6.39
C CYS A 28 11.00 4.01 -6.27
N ALA A 29 12.14 3.47 -5.84
CA ALA A 29 13.40 4.20 -5.77
C ALA A 29 14.59 3.26 -6.00
N THR A 30 15.76 3.83 -6.24
CA THR A 30 17.03 3.08 -6.34
C THR A 30 17.74 2.93 -5.00
N THR A 31 17.22 3.56 -3.97
CA THR A 31 17.76 3.50 -2.60
C THR A 31 16.64 3.18 -1.62
N MET A 32 17.00 2.55 -0.52
CA MET A 32 16.12 2.34 0.64
C MET A 32 16.28 3.48 1.65
N ASP A 33 16.57 4.70 1.17
CA ASP A 33 16.73 5.82 2.08
C ASP A 33 15.44 6.03 2.88
N THR A 34 15.59 5.97 4.19
CA THR A 34 14.52 5.78 5.16
C THR A 34 13.53 6.94 5.24
N GLY A 35 13.89 8.09 4.66
CA GLY A 35 13.04 9.28 4.67
C GLY A 35 12.14 9.46 3.46
N GLU A 36 12.48 8.89 2.31
CA GLU A 36 11.79 9.26 1.06
C GLU A 36 10.82 8.19 0.55
N LEU A 37 11.28 6.94 0.39
CA LEU A 37 10.49 5.92 -0.29
C LEU A 37 9.19 5.53 0.46
N PRO A 38 9.22 5.16 1.74
CA PRO A 38 8.01 4.87 2.50
C PRO A 38 7.11 6.09 2.66
N LEU A 39 7.72 7.28 2.82
CA LEU A 39 6.98 8.52 2.98
C LEU A 39 6.17 8.87 1.74
N GLN A 40 6.72 8.70 0.54
CA GLN A 40 5.98 8.93 -0.71
C GLN A 40 4.75 8.03 -0.84
N ALA A 41 4.88 6.75 -0.49
CA ALA A 41 3.75 5.82 -0.49
C ALA A 41 2.70 6.22 0.57
N LEU A 42 3.14 6.63 1.76
CA LEU A 42 2.28 7.08 2.84
C LEU A 42 1.54 8.38 2.47
N GLU A 43 2.21 9.37 1.89
CA GLU A 43 1.57 10.63 1.47
C GLU A 43 0.49 10.42 0.40
N GLN A 44 0.70 9.49 -0.54
CA GLN A 44 -0.34 9.10 -1.48
C GLN A 44 -1.54 8.47 -0.76
N ALA A 45 -1.29 7.57 0.19
CA ALA A 45 -2.33 6.91 0.98
C ALA A 45 -3.14 7.92 1.80
N MET A 46 -2.48 8.91 2.41
CA MET A 46 -3.13 9.97 3.18
C MET A 46 -3.96 10.90 2.28
N SER A 47 -3.44 11.25 1.11
CA SER A 47 -4.18 12.05 0.12
C SER A 47 -5.44 11.31 -0.36
N TRP A 48 -5.31 9.99 -0.58
CA TRP A 48 -6.44 9.15 -0.92
C TRP A 48 -7.47 9.09 0.22
N ALA A 49 -7.04 8.84 1.46
CA ALA A 49 -7.92 8.77 2.63
C ALA A 49 -8.65 10.10 2.89
N ALA A 50 -7.96 11.23 2.73
CA ALA A 50 -8.57 12.56 2.88
C ALA A 50 -9.76 12.79 1.95
N SER A 51 -9.74 12.19 0.75
CA SER A 51 -10.83 12.26 -0.22
C SER A 51 -11.92 11.20 -0.03
N HIS A 52 -11.74 10.24 0.90
CA HIS A 52 -12.59 9.06 1.09
C HIS A 52 -13.06 8.88 2.55
N GLY A 53 -13.25 9.95 3.28
CA GLY A 53 -13.77 9.91 4.64
C GLY A 53 -12.83 10.52 5.68
N GLY A 54 -11.61 10.87 5.31
CA GLY A 54 -10.64 11.52 6.19
C GLY A 54 -9.61 10.55 6.77
N THR A 55 -8.68 11.12 7.51
CA THR A 55 -7.56 10.40 8.13
C THR A 55 -7.71 10.29 9.65
N ASP A 56 -8.65 11.02 10.24
CA ASP A 56 -8.83 11.09 11.69
C ASP A 56 -9.19 9.74 12.30
N GLY A 57 -8.40 9.31 13.25
CA GLY A 57 -8.57 8.01 13.92
C GLY A 57 -8.13 6.79 13.12
N LEU A 58 -7.61 6.95 11.89
CA LEU A 58 -7.01 5.83 11.16
C LEU A 58 -5.77 5.32 11.90
N VAL A 59 -5.61 4.01 11.95
CA VAL A 59 -4.43 3.35 12.51
C VAL A 59 -3.48 2.99 11.37
N HIS A 60 -2.26 3.52 11.43
CA HIS A 60 -1.18 3.15 10.51
C HIS A 60 -0.37 2.02 11.10
N HIS A 61 -0.48 0.84 10.53
CA HIS A 61 0.32 -0.33 10.87
C HIS A 61 1.58 -0.38 10.00
N SER A 62 2.74 -0.50 10.62
CA SER A 62 4.01 -0.74 9.93
C SER A 62 4.80 -1.83 10.64
N ASP A 63 5.67 -2.51 9.92
CA ASP A 63 6.63 -3.42 10.54
C ASP A 63 7.69 -2.64 11.33
N HIS A 64 8.46 -3.36 12.14
CA HIS A 64 9.58 -2.78 12.91
C HIS A 64 10.82 -2.46 12.04
N GLY A 65 10.68 -2.42 10.71
CA GLY A 65 11.76 -2.00 9.83
C GLY A 65 12.21 -0.57 10.14
N ALA A 66 13.52 -0.35 10.28
CA ALA A 66 14.10 0.95 10.63
C ALA A 66 13.60 2.11 9.74
N GLN A 67 13.21 1.80 8.51
CA GLN A 67 12.68 2.75 7.54
C GLN A 67 11.26 3.26 7.88
N TYR A 68 10.46 2.50 8.64
CA TYR A 68 9.10 2.88 9.01
C TYR A 68 9.01 3.48 10.42
N ILE A 69 10.02 3.22 11.25
CA ILE A 69 10.13 3.77 12.62
C ILE A 69 10.83 5.14 12.60
N GLY A 70 11.30 5.59 11.42
CA GLY A 70 11.96 6.88 11.29
C GLY A 70 11.09 8.01 11.84
N LEU A 71 11.70 8.92 12.61
CA LEU A 71 11.03 10.07 13.23
C LEU A 71 10.16 10.85 12.23
N VAL A 72 10.59 10.92 10.97
CA VAL A 72 9.88 11.60 9.89
C VAL A 72 8.54 10.93 9.57
N CYS A 73 8.51 9.61 9.42
CA CYS A 73 7.24 8.89 9.16
C CYS A 73 6.29 9.00 10.34
N THR A 74 6.80 8.82 11.56
CA THR A 74 5.97 8.91 12.78
C THR A 74 5.40 10.32 12.98
N THR A 75 6.20 11.35 12.72
CA THR A 75 5.75 12.74 12.78
C THR A 75 4.66 13.02 11.75
N ARG A 76 4.85 12.56 10.51
CA ARG A 76 3.87 12.73 9.45
C ARG A 76 2.55 12.03 9.74
N VAL A 77 2.59 10.80 10.23
CA VAL A 77 1.40 10.05 10.66
C VAL A 77 0.61 10.86 11.70
N GLY A 78 1.30 11.44 12.69
CA GLY A 78 0.67 12.29 13.72
C GLY A 78 0.09 13.60 13.17
N GLU A 79 0.77 14.27 12.23
CA GLU A 79 0.30 15.51 11.60
C GLU A 79 -1.03 15.32 10.84
N PHE A 80 -1.29 14.12 10.33
CA PHE A 80 -2.55 13.77 9.66
C PHE A 80 -3.62 13.20 10.61
N GLY A 81 -3.43 13.28 11.93
CA GLY A 81 -4.38 12.78 12.92
C GLY A 81 -4.47 11.26 12.99
N MET A 82 -3.54 10.55 12.35
CA MET A 82 -3.49 9.09 12.37
C MET A 82 -2.76 8.59 13.63
N LEU A 83 -3.15 7.40 14.09
CA LEU A 83 -2.52 6.74 15.22
C LEU A 83 -1.42 5.78 14.70
N PRO A 84 -0.16 5.99 15.06
CA PRO A 84 0.88 5.02 14.72
C PRO A 84 0.71 3.77 15.58
N SER A 85 0.69 2.60 14.93
CA SER A 85 0.76 1.31 15.58
C SER A 85 1.97 0.56 15.05
N THR A 86 2.97 0.40 15.90
CA THR A 86 4.14 -0.44 15.64
C THR A 86 3.91 -1.83 16.18
N GLY A 87 2.75 -2.46 16.00
CA GLY A 87 2.40 -3.79 16.48
C GLY A 87 3.17 -4.30 17.71
N THR A 88 2.57 -4.96 18.64
CA THR A 88 3.33 -5.74 19.64
C THR A 88 4.10 -6.82 18.90
N VAL A 89 5.34 -7.08 19.33
CA VAL A 89 6.16 -8.19 18.80
C VAL A 89 5.33 -9.47 18.86
N GLY A 90 4.81 -9.91 17.68
CA GLY A 90 3.97 -11.10 17.59
C GLY A 90 2.56 -10.91 17.00
N ASP A 91 2.15 -9.71 16.63
CA ASP A 91 0.86 -9.50 15.94
C ASP A 91 0.97 -9.94 14.47
N SER A 92 0.72 -11.24 14.31
CA SER A 92 0.94 -12.00 13.08
C SER A 92 0.01 -11.60 11.93
N TYR A 93 -1.12 -10.95 12.21
CA TYR A 93 -2.14 -10.66 11.20
C TYR A 93 -1.83 -9.44 10.34
N ASP A 94 -1.30 -8.38 10.94
CA ASP A 94 -0.99 -7.14 10.23
C ASP A 94 0.22 -7.33 9.30
N ASN A 95 1.21 -8.09 9.74
CA ASN A 95 2.34 -8.50 8.92
C ASN A 95 1.93 -9.43 7.77
N ALA A 96 1.01 -10.36 8.00
CA ALA A 96 0.58 -11.32 6.98
C ALA A 96 -0.07 -10.66 5.76
N MET A 97 -0.73 -9.51 5.93
CA MET A 97 -1.30 -8.79 4.80
C MET A 97 -0.23 -8.10 3.95
N ALA A 98 0.71 -7.41 4.60
CA ALA A 98 1.82 -6.77 3.91
C ALA A 98 2.69 -7.81 3.17
N GLU A 99 3.01 -8.91 3.83
CA GLU A 99 3.73 -10.04 3.24
C GLU A 99 2.99 -10.67 2.06
N SER A 100 1.66 -10.78 2.14
CA SER A 100 0.81 -11.29 1.06
C SER A 100 0.84 -10.37 -0.17
N ALA A 101 0.76 -9.06 0.01
CA ALA A 101 0.84 -8.10 -1.08
C ALA A 101 2.24 -8.09 -1.73
N ASP A 102 3.29 -8.09 -0.91
CA ASP A 102 4.68 -8.14 -1.38
C ASP A 102 4.99 -9.47 -2.09
N GLY A 103 4.52 -10.58 -1.55
CA GLY A 103 4.62 -11.90 -2.17
C GLY A 103 3.91 -11.98 -3.52
N ALA A 104 2.71 -11.41 -3.62
CA ALA A 104 1.97 -11.33 -4.87
C ALA A 104 2.69 -10.44 -5.89
N TYR A 105 3.18 -9.28 -5.49
CA TYR A 105 3.97 -8.39 -6.35
C TYR A 105 5.19 -9.11 -6.93
N LYS A 106 5.94 -9.82 -6.09
CA LYS A 106 7.09 -10.61 -6.53
C LYS A 106 6.71 -11.71 -7.51
N THR A 107 5.69 -12.51 -7.18
CA THR A 107 5.30 -13.68 -7.98
C THR A 107 4.55 -13.30 -9.26
N GLU A 108 3.71 -12.28 -9.23
CA GLU A 108 2.84 -11.90 -10.34
C GLU A 108 3.50 -10.92 -11.30
N LEU A 109 4.42 -10.08 -10.83
CA LEU A 109 5.12 -9.11 -11.66
C LEU A 109 6.63 -9.40 -11.78
N VAL A 110 7.36 -9.37 -10.65
CA VAL A 110 8.82 -9.30 -10.69
C VAL A 110 9.45 -10.57 -11.28
N TRP A 111 9.01 -11.74 -10.82
CA TRP A 111 9.60 -13.03 -11.27
C TRP A 111 9.09 -13.48 -12.64
N ARG A 112 8.00 -12.91 -13.12
CA ARG A 112 7.45 -13.22 -14.46
C ARG A 112 8.05 -12.39 -15.58
N ARG A 113 8.82 -11.37 -15.25
CA ARG A 113 9.46 -10.49 -16.24
C ARG A 113 10.97 -10.72 -16.31
N LYS A 114 11.56 -10.34 -17.45
CA LYS A 114 13.00 -10.08 -17.54
C LYS A 114 13.36 -8.94 -16.57
N PRO A 115 14.61 -8.84 -16.10
CA PRO A 115 15.02 -7.72 -15.27
C PRO A 115 14.58 -6.39 -15.90
N PHE A 116 14.04 -5.51 -15.06
CA PHE A 116 13.64 -4.16 -15.49
C PHE A 116 14.87 -3.41 -16.00
N GLN A 117 14.70 -2.61 -17.04
CA GLN A 117 15.82 -1.88 -17.64
C GLN A 117 16.40 -0.85 -16.65
N ASP A 118 15.52 -0.06 -16.06
CA ASP A 118 15.84 1.03 -15.13
C ASP A 118 14.65 1.28 -14.17
N LEU A 119 14.78 2.30 -13.32
CA LEU A 119 13.75 2.69 -12.37
C LEU A 119 12.43 3.05 -13.07
N ARG A 120 12.49 3.72 -14.21
CA ARG A 120 11.30 4.15 -14.97
C ARG A 120 10.48 2.96 -15.51
N ASP A 121 11.17 1.92 -16.00
CA ASP A 121 10.51 0.68 -16.42
C ASP A 121 9.88 -0.05 -15.22
N LEU A 122 10.53 -0.02 -14.06
CA LEU A 122 9.99 -0.56 -12.81
C LEU A 122 8.75 0.21 -12.38
N GLU A 123 8.79 1.54 -12.34
CA GLU A 123 7.66 2.40 -11.98
C GLU A 123 6.44 2.17 -12.89
N LEU A 124 6.66 2.14 -14.21
CA LEU A 124 5.57 1.91 -15.16
C LEU A 124 4.94 0.54 -14.98
N ALA A 125 5.74 -0.48 -14.74
CA ALA A 125 5.26 -1.83 -14.52
C ALA A 125 4.51 -1.95 -13.19
N THR A 126 5.00 -1.31 -12.14
CA THR A 126 4.36 -1.24 -10.83
C THR A 126 3.02 -0.51 -10.91
N PHE A 127 2.97 0.63 -11.59
CA PHE A 127 1.72 1.35 -11.85
C PHE A 127 0.64 0.46 -12.51
N ARG A 128 1.02 -0.26 -13.56
CA ARG A 128 0.11 -1.18 -14.26
C ARG A 128 -0.34 -2.33 -13.36
N TRP A 129 0.56 -2.87 -12.55
CA TRP A 129 0.24 -3.95 -11.64
C TRP A 129 -0.68 -3.47 -10.51
N VAL A 130 -0.44 -2.29 -9.91
CA VAL A 130 -1.32 -1.69 -8.90
C VAL A 130 -2.71 -1.41 -9.47
N SER A 131 -2.79 -0.86 -10.68
CA SER A 131 -4.06 -0.65 -11.36
C SER A 131 -4.83 -1.96 -11.56
N TRP A 132 -4.15 -3.00 -12.02
CA TRP A 132 -4.73 -4.34 -12.17
C TRP A 132 -5.11 -4.97 -10.82
N TRP A 133 -4.26 -4.85 -9.80
CA TRP A 133 -4.53 -5.31 -8.44
C TRP A 133 -5.83 -4.73 -7.90
N ASN A 134 -6.01 -3.43 -8.03
CA ASN A 134 -7.17 -2.72 -7.48
C ASN A 134 -8.46 -2.98 -8.27
N SER A 135 -8.38 -3.06 -9.61
CA SER A 135 -9.58 -3.05 -10.47
C SER A 135 -9.94 -4.40 -11.12
N LYS A 136 -9.01 -5.35 -11.19
CA LYS A 136 -9.21 -6.61 -11.93
C LYS A 136 -8.91 -7.87 -11.12
N ARG A 137 -7.90 -7.82 -10.24
CA ARG A 137 -7.50 -8.97 -9.46
C ARG A 137 -8.58 -9.35 -8.46
N LEU A 138 -8.96 -10.64 -8.46
CA LEU A 138 -9.91 -11.18 -7.50
C LEU A 138 -9.17 -11.64 -6.23
N HIS A 139 -9.67 -11.25 -5.08
CA HIS A 139 -9.09 -11.55 -3.78
C HIS A 139 -9.96 -12.54 -3.01
N ARG A 140 -9.38 -13.68 -2.64
CA ARG A 140 -10.09 -14.69 -1.86
C ARG A 140 -10.62 -14.13 -0.54
N SER A 141 -9.83 -13.31 0.15
CA SER A 141 -10.22 -12.66 1.41
C SER A 141 -11.40 -11.69 1.27
N LEU A 142 -11.68 -11.22 0.05
CA LEU A 142 -12.82 -10.36 -0.27
C LEU A 142 -14.00 -11.13 -0.90
N GLY A 143 -14.03 -12.45 -0.75
CA GLY A 143 -15.04 -13.29 -1.40
C GLY A 143 -14.96 -13.24 -2.93
N TYR A 144 -13.74 -13.27 -3.47
CA TYR A 144 -13.46 -13.19 -4.92
C TYR A 144 -13.95 -11.89 -5.58
N ARG A 145 -13.94 -10.78 -4.84
CA ARG A 145 -14.17 -9.43 -5.37
C ARG A 145 -12.84 -8.69 -5.57
N THR A 146 -12.91 -7.63 -6.38
CA THR A 146 -11.78 -6.69 -6.48
C THR A 146 -11.81 -5.70 -5.32
N PRO A 147 -10.68 -5.08 -4.95
CA PRO A 147 -10.64 -3.98 -3.99
C PRO A 147 -11.62 -2.85 -4.33
N GLU A 148 -11.62 -2.39 -5.57
CA GLU A 148 -12.48 -1.32 -6.06
C GLU A 148 -13.98 -1.64 -5.91
N ARG A 149 -14.37 -2.88 -6.22
CA ARG A 149 -15.75 -3.32 -6.04
C ARG A 149 -16.15 -3.37 -4.57
N THR A 150 -15.28 -3.89 -3.71
CA THR A 150 -15.52 -3.98 -2.27
C THR A 150 -15.74 -2.59 -1.66
N GLU A 151 -14.93 -1.63 -2.06
CA GLU A 151 -15.02 -0.25 -1.64
C GLU A 151 -16.31 0.43 -2.15
N THR A 152 -16.63 0.25 -3.43
CA THR A 152 -17.88 0.79 -4.01
C THR A 152 -19.12 0.27 -3.29
N GLU A 153 -19.16 -1.04 -2.99
CA GLU A 153 -20.27 -1.66 -2.25
C GLU A 153 -20.36 -1.11 -0.82
N TYR A 154 -19.22 -0.85 -0.17
CA TYR A 154 -19.19 -0.27 1.18
C TYR A 154 -19.81 1.13 1.21
N TYR A 155 -19.37 2.03 0.33
CA TYR A 155 -19.91 3.39 0.29
C TYR A 155 -21.37 3.43 -0.15
N ALA A 156 -21.80 2.59 -1.08
CA ALA A 156 -23.21 2.46 -1.46
C ALA A 156 -24.10 2.05 -0.28
N ASN A 157 -23.64 1.10 0.53
CA ASN A 157 -24.35 0.64 1.72
C ASN A 157 -24.42 1.74 2.79
N GLN A 158 -23.33 2.49 3.01
CA GLN A 158 -23.35 3.63 3.93
C GLN A 158 -24.33 4.71 3.48
N ALA A 159 -24.34 5.08 2.20
CA ALA A 159 -25.27 6.05 1.66
C ALA A 159 -26.73 5.62 1.81
N ALA A 160 -27.00 4.32 1.60
CA ALA A 160 -28.35 3.78 1.78
C ALA A 160 -28.82 3.81 3.25
N GLN A 161 -27.91 3.62 4.21
CA GLN A 161 -28.20 3.68 5.65
C GLN A 161 -28.38 5.13 6.15
N ALA A 162 -27.74 6.10 5.51
CA ALA A 162 -27.82 7.51 5.87
C ALA A 162 -29.05 8.23 5.24
N ALA A 163 -29.76 7.58 4.32
CA ALA A 163 -30.95 8.14 3.70
C ALA A 163 -32.09 8.23 4.75
N PRO A 164 -32.70 9.40 5.00
CA PRO A 164 -33.84 9.52 5.90
C PRO A 164 -35.02 8.74 5.35
N LEU A 165 -35.82 8.12 6.24
CA LEU A 165 -37.11 7.48 5.95
C LEU A 165 -38.13 8.49 5.49
#